data_ceccf94da515495d399e751b56f9dccc
#
_entry.id   ceccf94da515495d399e751b56f9dccc
#
_cell.length_a   1.000
_cell.length_b   1.000
_cell.length_c   1.000
_cell.angle_alpha   90.00
_cell.angle_beta   90.00
_cell.angle_gamma   90.00
#
_symmetry.space_group_name_H-M   'P 1'
#
loop_
_entity.id
_entity.type
_entity.pdbx_description
1 polymer ?
#
loop_
_entity_poly.entity_id
_entity_poly.type
_entity_poly.pdbx_seq_one_letter_code
_entity_poly.pdbx_strand_id
1 'polypeptide(L)'
;MQTEYEIVIADTSCFILLDNIGELNLLKLLFGHVITTTVIANEFGTDLPDWVEIRSVINITFQATLDIDPGEASAITLALESKSALLILDDNKGRKAAQRLNLNITGTLGVFLKAKRAGIIPSIRPLLEKIQKTNFRYSKAVL
;
A
#
# COMPACT_ATOMS: atom_id res chain seq x y z
N MET A 1 5.85 -13.52 -11.92
CA MET A 1 4.60 -13.94 -11.31
C MET A 1 3.42 -13.19 -11.92
N GLN A 2 2.40 -13.93 -12.31
CA GLN A 2 1.18 -13.32 -12.84
C GLN A 2 0.28 -12.88 -11.70
N THR A 3 -0.21 -11.64 -11.75
CA THR A 3 -1.17 -11.19 -10.77
C THR A 3 -2.58 -11.40 -11.31
N GLU A 4 -3.53 -11.62 -10.42
CA GLU A 4 -4.95 -11.73 -10.76
C GLU A 4 -5.55 -10.38 -11.13
N TYR A 5 -4.86 -9.30 -10.86
CA TYR A 5 -5.35 -7.93 -10.97
C TYR A 5 -4.64 -7.18 -12.07
N GLU A 6 -5.38 -6.28 -12.72
CA GLU A 6 -4.82 -5.39 -13.73
C GLU A 6 -3.75 -4.49 -13.13
N ILE A 7 -4.02 -3.95 -11.94
CA ILE A 7 -3.07 -3.07 -11.25
C ILE A 7 -3.02 -3.39 -9.75
N VAL A 8 -1.91 -3.04 -9.15
CA VAL A 8 -1.72 -3.09 -7.70
C VAL A 8 -1.43 -1.68 -7.23
N ILE A 9 -2.24 -1.18 -6.31
CA ILE A 9 -2.12 0.18 -5.78
C ILE A 9 -1.65 0.11 -4.34
N ALA A 10 -0.58 0.84 -4.02
CA ALA A 10 -0.05 0.88 -2.67
C ALA A 10 -0.29 2.26 -2.05
N ASP A 11 -0.73 2.27 -0.79
CA ASP A 11 -0.97 3.47 -0.02
C ASP A 11 0.31 3.96 0.67
N THR A 12 0.26 5.19 1.16
CA THR A 12 1.39 5.87 1.82
C THR A 12 1.96 5.04 2.97
N SER A 13 1.10 4.51 3.85
CA SER A 13 1.56 3.77 5.02
C SER A 13 2.36 2.53 4.65
N CYS A 14 1.98 1.84 3.58
CA CYS A 14 2.74 0.70 3.08
C CYS A 14 4.14 1.12 2.64
N PHE A 15 4.24 2.19 1.84
CA PHE A 15 5.53 2.70 1.39
C PHE A 15 6.41 3.11 2.55
N ILE A 16 5.85 3.87 3.50
CA ILE A 16 6.61 4.34 4.66
C ILE A 16 7.11 3.17 5.51
N LEU A 17 6.23 2.22 5.79
CA LEU A 17 6.59 1.06 6.60
C LEU A 17 7.71 0.25 5.95
N LEU A 18 7.56 -0.08 4.67
CA LEU A 18 8.55 -0.87 3.95
C LEU A 18 9.87 -0.12 3.79
N ASP A 19 9.82 1.18 3.55
CA ASP A 19 11.02 1.99 3.46
C ASP A 19 11.76 2.02 4.79
N ASN A 20 11.03 2.19 5.89
CA ASN A 20 11.63 2.23 7.24
C ASN A 20 12.35 0.95 7.62
N ILE A 21 11.89 -0.19 7.15
CA ILE A 21 12.55 -1.47 7.44
C ILE A 21 13.50 -1.92 6.33
N GLY A 22 13.71 -1.09 5.30
CA GLY A 22 14.63 -1.40 4.21
C GLY A 22 14.12 -2.47 3.26
N GLU A 23 12.80 -2.66 3.16
CA GLU A 23 12.22 -3.75 2.36
C GLU A 23 11.30 -3.26 1.25
N LEU A 24 11.47 -2.01 0.82
CA LEU A 24 10.61 -1.44 -0.21
C LEU A 24 10.65 -2.25 -1.51
N ASN A 25 11.82 -2.80 -1.85
CA ASN A 25 12.03 -3.59 -3.05
C ASN A 25 11.18 -4.87 -3.09
N LEU A 26 10.62 -5.29 -1.96
CA LEU A 26 9.77 -6.46 -1.90
C LEU A 26 8.55 -6.32 -2.80
N LEU A 27 8.01 -5.10 -2.91
CA LEU A 27 6.89 -4.83 -3.80
C LEU A 27 7.26 -5.07 -5.27
N LYS A 28 8.45 -4.67 -5.66
CA LYS A 28 8.95 -4.91 -7.02
C LYS A 28 9.12 -6.38 -7.28
N LEU A 29 9.74 -7.10 -6.34
CA LEU A 29 9.97 -8.53 -6.50
C LEU A 29 8.67 -9.32 -6.61
N LEU A 30 7.64 -8.91 -5.87
CA LEU A 30 6.37 -9.63 -5.83
C LEU A 30 5.46 -9.25 -6.99
N PHE A 31 5.36 -7.98 -7.35
CA PHE A 31 4.37 -7.48 -8.31
C PHE A 31 4.97 -6.97 -9.62
N GLY A 32 6.28 -6.82 -9.70
CA GLY A 32 6.96 -6.25 -10.87
C GLY A 32 6.94 -4.73 -10.85
N HIS A 33 5.76 -4.14 -10.78
CA HIS A 33 5.59 -2.71 -10.55
C HIS A 33 4.29 -2.50 -9.77
N VAL A 34 4.19 -1.35 -9.13
CA VAL A 34 2.98 -0.94 -8.43
C VAL A 34 2.61 0.46 -8.85
N ILE A 35 1.36 0.83 -8.60
CA ILE A 35 0.82 2.12 -8.95
C ILE A 35 0.46 2.84 -7.65
N THR A 36 0.60 4.15 -7.66
CA THR A 36 0.14 5.00 -6.57
C THR A 36 -0.44 6.29 -7.16
N THR A 37 -0.95 7.14 -6.29
CA THR A 37 -1.57 8.39 -6.72
C THR A 37 -0.62 9.56 -6.52
N THR A 38 -0.91 10.67 -7.20
CA THR A 38 -0.18 11.92 -6.99
C THR A 38 -0.29 12.38 -5.54
N VAL A 39 -1.43 12.17 -4.89
CA VAL A 39 -1.62 12.55 -3.49
C VAL A 39 -0.68 11.76 -2.59
N ILE A 40 -0.61 10.44 -2.78
CA ILE A 40 0.26 9.57 -1.99
C ILE A 40 1.73 9.89 -2.24
N ALA A 41 2.12 10.10 -3.49
CA ALA A 41 3.49 10.46 -3.84
C ALA A 41 3.93 11.74 -3.11
N ASN A 42 3.04 12.73 -3.04
CA ASN A 42 3.30 13.98 -2.33
C ASN A 42 3.41 13.75 -0.82
N GLU A 43 2.56 12.89 -0.26
CA GLU A 43 2.60 12.55 1.16
C GLU A 43 3.89 11.81 1.54
N PHE A 44 4.37 10.94 0.65
CA PHE A 44 5.61 10.20 0.88
C PHE A 44 6.80 11.16 0.99
N GLY A 45 6.78 12.23 0.20
CA GLY A 45 7.67 13.38 0.38
C GLY A 45 9.05 13.26 -0.24
N THR A 46 9.48 12.07 -0.63
CA THR A 46 10.73 11.84 -1.36
C THR A 46 10.43 11.07 -2.62
N ASP A 47 11.41 10.98 -3.53
CA ASP A 47 11.21 10.28 -4.79
C ASP A 47 10.90 8.81 -4.56
N LEU A 48 9.89 8.31 -5.25
CA LEU A 48 9.57 6.89 -5.28
C LEU A 48 10.45 6.19 -6.33
N PRO A 49 10.69 4.87 -6.17
CA PRO A 49 11.47 4.12 -7.16
C PRO A 49 10.86 4.15 -8.56
N ASP A 50 11.68 3.90 -9.57
CA ASP A 50 11.26 3.91 -10.99
C ASP A 50 10.13 2.95 -11.29
N TRP A 51 10.06 1.83 -10.56
CA TRP A 51 9.05 0.80 -10.78
C TRP A 51 7.70 1.15 -10.15
N VAL A 52 7.58 2.32 -9.52
CA VAL A 52 6.31 2.84 -9.03
C VAL A 52 5.76 3.84 -10.03
N GLU A 53 4.61 3.54 -10.59
CA GLU A 53 3.93 4.46 -11.51
C GLU A 53 3.01 5.38 -10.72
N ILE A 54 3.07 6.67 -10.99
CA ILE A 54 2.24 7.68 -10.31
C ILE A 54 1.15 8.10 -11.27
N ARG A 55 -0.11 7.98 -10.82
CA ARG A 55 -1.29 8.35 -11.61
C ARG A 55 -2.13 9.38 -10.88
N SER A 56 -2.75 10.26 -11.65
CA SER A 56 -3.75 11.19 -11.11
C SER A 56 -5.12 10.54 -11.14
N VAL A 57 -5.89 10.79 -10.09
CA VAL A 57 -7.29 10.37 -10.02
C VAL A 57 -8.09 11.23 -11.00
N ILE A 58 -9.03 10.62 -11.70
CA ILE A 58 -9.90 11.32 -12.64
C ILE A 58 -11.06 11.98 -11.89
N ASN A 59 -11.75 11.23 -11.04
CA ASN A 59 -12.94 11.71 -10.34
C ASN A 59 -12.59 12.32 -8.98
N ILE A 60 -12.06 13.54 -9.01
CA ILE A 60 -11.68 14.27 -7.81
C ILE A 60 -12.89 14.55 -6.92
N THR A 61 -14.05 14.78 -7.51
CA THR A 61 -15.28 15.04 -6.78
C THR A 61 -15.67 13.85 -5.90
N PHE A 62 -15.63 12.65 -6.47
CA PHE A 62 -15.91 11.44 -5.70
C PHE A 62 -14.89 11.26 -4.58
N GLN A 63 -13.61 11.45 -4.89
CA GLN A 63 -12.54 11.37 -3.89
C GLN A 63 -12.84 12.26 -2.69
N ALA A 64 -13.29 13.49 -2.94
CA ALA A 64 -13.58 14.46 -1.90
C ALA A 64 -14.76 14.06 -1.01
N THR A 65 -15.64 13.16 -1.47
CA THR A 65 -16.78 12.70 -0.67
C THR A 65 -16.41 11.64 0.37
N LEU A 66 -15.24 11.03 0.24
CA LEU A 66 -14.80 9.99 1.17
C LEU A 66 -14.27 10.62 2.45
N ASP A 67 -14.87 10.24 3.58
CA ASP A 67 -14.49 10.79 4.89
C ASP A 67 -13.35 9.97 5.51
N ILE A 68 -12.21 9.99 4.83
CA ILE A 68 -10.98 9.31 5.24
C ILE A 68 -9.79 10.17 4.83
N ASP A 69 -8.59 9.75 5.21
CA ASP A 69 -7.36 10.44 4.83
C ASP A 69 -7.29 10.64 3.31
N PRO A 70 -6.82 11.82 2.83
CA PRO A 70 -6.77 12.11 1.38
C PRO A 70 -5.99 11.08 0.56
N GLY A 71 -4.87 10.58 1.08
CA GLY A 71 -4.10 9.53 0.38
C GLY A 71 -4.93 8.28 0.19
N GLU A 72 -5.58 7.81 1.26
CA GLU A 72 -6.45 6.64 1.21
C GLU A 72 -7.63 6.86 0.26
N ALA A 73 -8.24 8.03 0.33
CA ALA A 73 -9.37 8.39 -0.56
C ALA A 73 -8.93 8.35 -2.02
N SER A 74 -7.74 8.86 -2.32
CA SER A 74 -7.21 8.85 -3.69
C SER A 74 -6.94 7.43 -4.18
N ALA A 75 -6.41 6.57 -3.32
CA ALA A 75 -6.12 5.17 -3.68
C ALA A 75 -7.41 4.40 -3.97
N ILE A 76 -8.43 4.57 -3.14
CA ILE A 76 -9.74 3.94 -3.32
C ILE A 76 -10.38 4.43 -4.63
N THR A 77 -10.33 5.73 -4.89
CA THR A 77 -10.91 6.28 -6.10
C THR A 77 -10.20 5.76 -7.35
N LEU A 78 -8.87 5.69 -7.32
CA LEU A 78 -8.11 5.13 -8.43
C LEU A 78 -8.46 3.66 -8.66
N ALA A 79 -8.64 2.89 -7.59
CA ALA A 79 -9.04 1.48 -7.69
C ALA A 79 -10.39 1.34 -8.39
N LEU A 80 -11.35 2.21 -8.07
CA LEU A 80 -12.67 2.20 -8.70
C LEU A 80 -12.62 2.58 -10.16
N GLU A 81 -11.62 3.37 -10.56
CA GLU A 81 -11.44 3.76 -11.97
C GLU A 81 -10.77 2.68 -12.80
N SER A 82 -10.35 1.60 -12.19
CA SER A 82 -9.67 0.48 -12.84
C SER A 82 -10.62 -0.69 -12.99
N LYS A 83 -10.35 -1.56 -13.98
CA LYS A 83 -11.16 -2.77 -14.17
C LYS A 83 -10.99 -3.73 -13.02
N SER A 84 -9.77 -3.88 -12.55
CA SER A 84 -9.43 -4.82 -11.49
C SER A 84 -8.18 -4.32 -10.76
N ALA A 85 -8.29 -4.10 -9.48
CA ALA A 85 -7.18 -3.58 -8.69
C ALA A 85 -7.08 -4.32 -7.36
N LEU A 86 -5.84 -4.57 -6.94
CA LEU A 86 -5.54 -4.96 -5.57
C LEU A 86 -5.04 -3.71 -4.86
N LEU A 87 -5.65 -3.37 -3.75
CA LEU A 87 -5.32 -2.18 -2.98
C LEU A 87 -4.59 -2.61 -1.71
N ILE A 88 -3.37 -2.12 -1.52
CA ILE A 88 -2.59 -2.38 -0.31
C ILE A 88 -2.86 -1.25 0.67
N LEU A 89 -3.57 -1.56 1.74
CA LEU A 89 -4.12 -0.55 2.63
C LEU A 89 -4.19 -1.12 4.05
N ASP A 90 -3.50 -0.49 4.99
CA ASP A 90 -3.39 -0.99 6.37
C ASP A 90 -4.38 -0.35 7.34
N ASP A 91 -4.77 0.90 7.12
CA ASP A 91 -5.63 1.62 8.04
C ASP A 91 -7.05 1.06 8.05
N ASN A 92 -7.58 0.82 9.25
CA ASN A 92 -8.91 0.22 9.42
C ASN A 92 -10.03 1.03 8.80
N LYS A 93 -10.00 2.34 8.94
CA LYS A 93 -11.05 3.21 8.41
C LYS A 93 -11.08 3.17 6.89
N GLY A 94 -9.91 3.22 6.27
CA GLY A 94 -9.78 3.08 4.82
C GLY A 94 -10.19 1.69 4.35
N ARG A 95 -9.80 0.64 5.07
CA ARG A 95 -10.16 -0.74 4.73
C ARG A 95 -11.67 -0.94 4.75
N LYS A 96 -12.35 -0.39 5.76
CA LYS A 96 -13.81 -0.47 5.85
C LYS A 96 -14.48 0.24 4.67
N ALA A 97 -13.98 1.42 4.30
CA ALA A 97 -14.50 2.15 3.15
C ALA A 97 -14.33 1.35 1.85
N ALA A 98 -13.14 0.77 1.65
CA ALA A 98 -12.86 -0.04 0.47
C ALA A 98 -13.73 -1.29 0.43
N GLN A 99 -13.96 -1.94 1.56
CA GLN A 99 -14.83 -3.12 1.65
C GLN A 99 -16.28 -2.80 1.28
N ARG A 100 -16.79 -1.66 1.72
CA ARG A 100 -18.15 -1.22 1.36
C ARG A 100 -18.30 -1.02 -0.15
N LEU A 101 -17.21 -0.70 -0.83
CA LEU A 101 -17.18 -0.49 -2.27
C LEU A 101 -16.79 -1.75 -3.03
N ASN A 102 -16.70 -2.89 -2.34
CA ASN A 102 -16.37 -4.20 -2.92
C ASN A 102 -15.01 -4.24 -3.60
N LEU A 103 -14.05 -3.49 -3.07
CA LEU A 103 -12.69 -3.50 -3.57
C LEU A 103 -11.89 -4.64 -2.95
N ASN A 104 -10.93 -5.16 -3.71
CA ASN A 104 -10.00 -6.17 -3.21
C ASN A 104 -8.88 -5.47 -2.45
N ILE A 105 -8.71 -5.82 -1.19
CA ILE A 105 -7.71 -5.20 -0.33
C ILE A 105 -6.81 -6.23 0.31
N THR A 106 -5.60 -5.81 0.62
CA THR A 106 -4.67 -6.55 1.47
C THR A 106 -3.90 -5.54 2.31
N GLY A 107 -3.30 -5.99 3.40
CA GLY A 107 -2.40 -5.15 4.19
C GLY A 107 -0.96 -5.52 3.93
N THR A 108 -0.04 -4.81 4.57
CA THR A 108 1.39 -5.10 4.45
C THR A 108 1.70 -6.52 4.91
N LEU A 109 1.05 -7.00 5.98
CA LEU A 109 1.22 -8.39 6.41
C LEU A 109 0.80 -9.37 5.32
N GLY A 110 -0.28 -9.08 4.60
CA GLY A 110 -0.73 -9.90 3.47
C GLY A 110 0.30 -9.93 2.34
N VAL A 111 0.99 -8.81 2.11
CA VAL A 111 2.08 -8.76 1.14
C VAL A 111 3.22 -9.70 1.55
N PHE A 112 3.58 -9.73 2.83
CA PHE A 112 4.61 -10.63 3.34
C PHE A 112 4.22 -12.10 3.14
N LEU A 113 2.95 -12.44 3.41
CA LEU A 113 2.46 -13.80 3.21
C LEU A 113 2.50 -14.21 1.74
N LYS A 114 2.14 -13.30 0.84
CA LYS A 114 2.24 -13.56 -0.60
C LYS A 114 3.68 -13.76 -1.03
N ALA A 115 4.60 -12.96 -0.52
CA ALA A 115 6.02 -13.07 -0.82
C ALA A 115 6.58 -14.41 -0.35
N LYS A 116 6.17 -14.87 0.83
CA LYS A 116 6.57 -16.18 1.34
C LYS A 116 6.05 -17.29 0.45
N ARG A 117 4.78 -17.25 0.07
CA ARG A 117 4.18 -18.25 -0.81
C ARG A 117 4.85 -18.30 -2.17
N ALA A 118 5.27 -17.15 -2.67
CA ALA A 118 5.95 -17.04 -3.96
C ALA A 118 7.43 -17.45 -3.90
N GLY A 119 7.94 -17.77 -2.72
CA GLY A 119 9.34 -18.15 -2.53
C GLY A 119 10.31 -16.98 -2.57
N ILE A 120 9.81 -15.75 -2.49
CA ILE A 120 10.65 -14.54 -2.53
C ILE A 120 11.36 -14.36 -1.19
N ILE A 121 10.68 -14.69 -0.09
CA ILE A 121 11.27 -14.69 1.25
C ILE A 121 11.08 -16.06 1.88
N PRO A 122 12.05 -16.54 2.68
CA PRO A 122 11.92 -17.85 3.31
C PRO A 122 10.98 -17.84 4.51
N SER A 123 10.83 -16.68 5.16
CA SER A 123 10.07 -16.55 6.40
C SER A 123 9.65 -15.09 6.59
N ILE A 124 8.52 -14.88 7.24
CA ILE A 124 8.04 -13.53 7.56
C ILE A 124 8.61 -13.00 8.88
N ARG A 125 9.14 -13.88 9.72
CA ARG A 125 9.62 -13.50 11.06
C ARG A 125 10.64 -12.34 11.05
N PRO A 126 11.70 -12.36 10.22
CA PRO A 126 12.65 -11.25 10.22
C PRO A 126 12.01 -9.90 9.90
N LEU A 127 10.99 -9.89 9.03
CA LEU A 127 10.29 -8.67 8.67
C LEU A 127 9.44 -8.17 9.83
N LEU A 128 8.76 -9.09 10.52
CA LEU A 128 7.96 -8.72 11.70
C LEU A 128 8.84 -8.18 12.82
N GLU A 129 10.02 -8.73 13.01
CA GLU A 129 10.95 -8.24 14.02
C GLU A 129 11.40 -6.81 13.71
N LYS A 130 11.67 -6.51 12.45
CA LYS A 130 12.01 -5.14 12.03
C LYS A 130 10.87 -4.18 12.31
N ILE A 131 9.65 -4.58 12.01
CA ILE A 131 8.45 -3.77 12.26
C ILE A 131 8.28 -3.53 13.76
N GLN A 132 8.44 -4.56 14.57
CA GLN A 132 8.31 -4.44 16.03
C GLN A 132 9.29 -3.43 16.60
N LYS A 133 10.53 -3.43 16.12
CA LYS A 133 11.52 -2.45 16.55
C LYS A 133 11.08 -1.03 16.22
N THR A 134 10.53 -0.83 15.06
CA THR A 134 10.03 0.47 14.63
C THR A 134 8.84 0.91 15.49
N ASN A 135 7.88 0.02 15.69
CA ASN A 135 6.68 0.29 16.50
C ASN A 135 7.03 0.52 17.95
N PHE A 136 7.98 -0.26 18.49
CA PHE A 136 8.43 -0.10 19.86
C PHE A 136 9.02 1.29 20.08
N ARG A 137 9.89 1.73 19.18
CA ARG A 137 10.45 3.08 19.26
C ARG A 137 9.37 4.15 19.16
N TYR A 138 8.42 3.93 18.29
CA TYR A 138 7.32 4.85 18.08
C TYR A 138 6.46 4.97 19.34
N SER A 139 6.12 3.85 19.93
CA SER A 139 5.34 3.80 21.16
C SER A 139 6.03 4.51 22.32
N LYS A 140 7.34 4.31 22.45
CA LYS A 140 8.11 5.01 23.48
C LYS A 140 8.12 6.52 23.27
N ALA A 141 8.16 6.97 22.05
CA ALA A 141 8.14 8.41 21.75
C ALA A 141 6.78 9.02 22.08
N VAL A 142 5.72 8.25 21.95
CA VAL A 142 4.36 8.71 22.25
C VAL A 142 4.06 8.66 23.75
N LEU A 143 4.58 7.66 24.42
CA LEU A 143 4.37 7.51 25.86
C LEU A 143 5.28 8.42 26.66
#